data_ee024ae5101968b5baa6fe9fea515ccc
#
_entry.id   ee024ae5101968b5baa6fe9fea515ccc
#
_cell.length_a   1.000
_cell.length_b   1.000
_cell.length_c   1.000
_cell.angle_alpha   90.00
_cell.angle_beta   90.00
_cell.angle_gamma   90.00
#
_symmetry.space_group_name_H-M   'P 1'
#
loop_
_entity.id
_entity.type
_entity.pdbx_description
1 polymer ?
#
loop_
_entity_poly.entity_id
_entity_poly.type
_entity_poly.pdbx_seq_one_letter_code
_entity_poly.pdbx_strand_id
1 'polypeptide(L)'
;EGGNDAANLLKPALARGKLRTIAATTWSEYKKYVERDPALSRRFQLVKVDEPSIEESIVILRGLKPLYEKAHGVYITGEALETVTKLSARYIAAKKLPDKAIDILDTACARVSTAKDTPPKRLSYLDNKIHEINVAIAEFDRDYQLGETVDSTAKTKLENQLTELAEEKNVLSSRFESQKALVEEILSLRTKLSDSETEYTEEERQELIAQLQAKKAEYEAIKPEECLIHAEVGSKQITAVIADLTGIPVNSMTGDELTKLTELPDILNDNIKGQSQAIEQIHKNLLTAMADLRRAGTPLGALLLVGPSGVGKTETAIQIAEHIFGGKQFLTTINMSEYQEKHTVSRLIGSPPGYVGYGEGGLLTEAIRQKPYSIVLLDEVEKAHPDVLNLFYQAFDKGELADGEGRLIDCKNILFMLTSNCGFDAANDQFAVKSDEELRRSLLTFFKPALLARMQIVQYHYLTTDVMQRIVKAKLAKLEKLIAERYKATVTIAENILKHIEQQCEADTNGARLVDAILEGQLLPPLSLALLQRIARGEKMSNITINFEEGEYQVDIA
;
A
#
# COMPACT_ATOMS: atom_id res chain seq x y z
N GLU A 1 32.12 10.66 -16.58
CA GLU A 1 33.58 10.95 -16.78
C GLU A 1 33.87 11.78 -18.04
N GLY A 2 32.98 11.89 -19.03
CA GLY A 2 33.17 12.71 -20.25
C GLY A 2 32.72 14.18 -20.16
N GLY A 3 32.14 14.63 -19.06
CA GLY A 3 31.54 15.97 -18.96
C GLY A 3 32.53 17.15 -18.83
N ASN A 4 33.74 16.91 -18.38
CA ASN A 4 34.72 17.97 -18.18
C ASN A 4 35.29 18.53 -19.51
N ASP A 5 35.37 17.73 -20.56
CA ASP A 5 35.92 18.18 -21.85
C ASP A 5 34.97 19.11 -22.58
N ALA A 6 33.67 18.85 -22.57
CA ALA A 6 32.66 19.73 -23.17
C ALA A 6 32.57 21.08 -22.46
N ALA A 7 32.65 21.10 -21.12
CA ALA A 7 32.65 22.33 -20.35
C ALA A 7 33.88 23.19 -20.67
N ASN A 8 35.06 22.59 -20.82
CA ASN A 8 36.31 23.29 -21.17
C ASN A 8 36.27 23.88 -22.58
N LEU A 9 35.62 23.23 -23.54
CA LEU A 9 35.43 23.76 -24.90
C LEU A 9 34.48 24.97 -24.92
N LEU A 10 33.46 25.00 -24.06
CA LEU A 10 32.48 26.12 -24.02
C LEU A 10 32.99 27.33 -23.23
N LYS A 11 33.90 27.18 -22.27
CA LYS A 11 34.42 28.28 -21.43
C LYS A 11 34.96 29.48 -22.22
N PRO A 12 35.75 29.33 -23.32
CA PRO A 12 36.23 30.46 -24.08
C PRO A 12 35.12 31.24 -24.83
N ALA A 13 34.12 30.51 -25.34
CA ALA A 13 33.00 31.10 -26.05
C ALA A 13 32.06 31.87 -25.10
N LEU A 14 31.80 31.30 -23.93
CA LEU A 14 31.07 31.96 -22.83
C LEU A 14 31.83 33.20 -22.32
N ALA A 15 33.17 33.12 -22.20
CA ALA A 15 34.01 34.23 -21.75
C ALA A 15 33.94 35.43 -22.66
N ARG A 16 33.80 35.20 -23.96
CA ARG A 16 33.77 36.26 -24.99
C ARG A 16 32.35 36.76 -25.27
N GLY A 17 31.32 36.31 -24.56
CA GLY A 17 29.93 36.69 -24.79
C GLY A 17 29.36 36.24 -26.15
N LYS A 18 30.05 35.35 -26.85
CA LYS A 18 29.64 34.86 -28.17
C LYS A 18 28.55 33.80 -28.12
N LEU A 19 28.35 33.17 -26.94
CA LEU A 19 27.39 32.11 -26.72
C LEU A 19 26.36 32.55 -25.67
N ARG A 20 25.10 32.65 -26.07
CA ARG A 20 23.97 32.84 -25.16
C ARG A 20 23.48 31.46 -24.78
N THR A 21 23.62 31.08 -23.50
CA THR A 21 23.32 29.74 -23.02
C THR A 21 22.35 29.77 -21.86
N ILE A 22 21.32 28.95 -21.95
CA ILE A 22 20.46 28.58 -20.83
C ILE A 22 20.78 27.09 -20.55
N ALA A 23 21.19 26.80 -19.34
CA ALA A 23 21.53 25.44 -18.91
C ALA A 23 20.62 25.03 -17.77
N ALA A 24 20.17 23.76 -17.77
CA ALA A 24 19.42 23.16 -16.70
C ALA A 24 20.26 22.06 -16.03
N THR A 25 20.21 21.99 -14.72
CA THR A 25 20.94 21.01 -13.91
C THR A 25 20.22 20.80 -12.58
N THR A 26 20.55 19.71 -11.90
CA THR A 26 20.07 19.50 -10.53
C THR A 26 20.88 20.32 -9.53
N TRP A 27 20.30 20.60 -8.35
CA TRP A 27 20.99 21.34 -7.30
C TRP A 27 22.30 20.66 -6.87
N SER A 28 22.29 19.34 -6.78
CA SER A 28 23.47 18.56 -6.39
C SER A 28 24.59 18.62 -7.44
N GLU A 29 24.25 18.55 -8.72
CA GLU A 29 25.19 18.68 -9.83
C GLU A 29 25.71 20.12 -9.96
N TYR A 30 24.85 21.12 -9.78
CA TYR A 30 25.28 22.51 -9.73
C TYR A 30 26.36 22.74 -8.68
N LYS A 31 26.15 22.27 -7.44
CA LYS A 31 27.13 22.38 -6.36
C LYS A 31 28.43 21.62 -6.67
N LYS A 32 28.31 20.45 -7.26
CA LYS A 32 29.43 19.56 -7.53
C LYS A 32 30.32 20.07 -8.68
N TYR A 33 29.71 20.57 -9.76
CA TYR A 33 30.39 20.83 -11.03
C TYR A 33 30.44 22.30 -11.43
N VAL A 34 29.43 23.12 -11.09
CA VAL A 34 29.36 24.52 -11.53
C VAL A 34 29.85 25.49 -10.45
N GLU A 35 29.39 25.32 -9.22
CA GLU A 35 29.75 26.21 -8.10
C GLU A 35 31.25 26.13 -7.77
N ARG A 36 31.84 24.96 -7.89
CA ARG A 36 33.27 24.76 -7.64
C ARG A 36 34.19 25.25 -8.75
N ASP A 37 33.65 25.57 -9.92
CA ASP A 37 34.40 26.09 -11.06
C ASP A 37 34.21 27.60 -11.17
N PRO A 38 35.20 28.43 -10.78
CA PRO A 38 35.08 29.89 -10.84
C PRO A 38 34.86 30.44 -12.25
N ALA A 39 35.24 29.67 -13.28
CA ALA A 39 35.05 30.08 -14.67
C ALA A 39 33.61 29.91 -15.13
N LEU A 40 32.85 28.96 -14.56
CA LEU A 40 31.43 28.76 -14.84
C LEU A 40 30.55 29.55 -13.89
N SER A 41 30.82 29.54 -12.59
CA SER A 41 29.97 30.18 -11.58
C SER A 41 29.85 31.71 -11.77
N ARG A 42 30.91 32.36 -12.30
CA ARG A 42 30.88 33.82 -12.61
C ARG A 42 30.15 34.17 -13.90
N ARG A 43 29.81 33.19 -14.74
CA ARG A 43 29.19 33.41 -16.06
C ARG A 43 27.76 32.94 -16.16
N PHE A 44 27.30 32.16 -15.22
CA PHE A 44 25.91 31.71 -15.12
C PHE A 44 25.24 32.41 -13.93
N GLN A 45 24.13 33.04 -14.18
CA GLN A 45 23.25 33.50 -13.12
C GLN A 45 22.35 32.32 -12.72
N LEU A 46 22.36 31.97 -11.43
CA LEU A 46 21.53 30.92 -10.90
C LEU A 46 20.08 31.38 -10.84
N VAL A 47 19.20 30.62 -11.46
CA VAL A 47 17.74 30.74 -11.32
C VAL A 47 17.25 29.47 -10.65
N LYS A 48 16.80 29.58 -9.41
CA LYS A 48 16.22 28.45 -8.67
C LYS A 48 14.80 28.22 -9.16
N VAL A 49 14.52 26.99 -9.56
CA VAL A 49 13.19 26.53 -9.93
C VAL A 49 12.69 25.60 -8.84
N ASP A 50 11.70 26.06 -8.10
CA ASP A 50 11.06 25.26 -7.05
C ASP A 50 10.02 24.31 -7.65
N GLU A 51 9.66 23.25 -6.89
CA GLU A 51 8.59 22.33 -7.27
C GLU A 51 7.26 23.09 -7.25
N PRO A 52 6.47 23.03 -8.35
CA PRO A 52 5.18 23.71 -8.40
C PRO A 52 4.18 23.07 -7.42
N SER A 53 3.21 23.86 -6.98
CA SER A 53 2.08 23.39 -6.20
C SER A 53 1.20 22.42 -7.01
N ILE A 54 0.28 21.74 -6.33
CA ILE A 54 -0.71 20.86 -6.98
C ILE A 54 -1.55 21.67 -7.98
N GLU A 55 -2.02 22.86 -7.59
CA GLU A 55 -2.83 23.75 -8.43
C GLU A 55 -2.07 24.22 -9.67
N GLU A 56 -0.83 24.66 -9.50
CA GLU A 56 0.03 25.07 -10.61
C GLU A 56 0.32 23.89 -11.54
N SER A 57 0.55 22.71 -11.01
CA SER A 57 0.77 21.49 -11.79
C SER A 57 -0.45 21.09 -12.61
N ILE A 58 -1.67 21.25 -12.08
CA ILE A 58 -2.92 21.04 -12.83
C ILE A 58 -3.01 22.01 -14.02
N VAL A 59 -2.63 23.26 -13.83
CA VAL A 59 -2.62 24.25 -14.93
C VAL A 59 -1.63 23.85 -16.02
N ILE A 60 -0.43 23.40 -15.63
CA ILE A 60 0.59 22.90 -16.58
C ILE A 60 0.04 21.71 -17.37
N LEU A 61 -0.57 20.74 -16.69
CA LEU A 61 -1.15 19.54 -17.34
C LEU A 61 -2.31 19.91 -18.27
N ARG A 62 -3.13 20.90 -17.94
CA ARG A 62 -4.18 21.41 -18.84
C ARG A 62 -3.60 21.95 -20.15
N GLY A 63 -2.45 22.61 -20.08
CA GLY A 63 -1.74 23.09 -21.27
C GLY A 63 -1.17 21.96 -22.13
N LEU A 64 -0.75 20.85 -21.51
CA LEU A 64 -0.20 19.67 -22.20
C LEU A 64 -1.27 18.71 -22.72
N LYS A 65 -2.49 18.74 -22.15
CA LYS A 65 -3.59 17.85 -22.50
C LYS A 65 -3.81 17.67 -23.99
N PRO A 66 -3.95 18.74 -24.82
CA PRO A 66 -4.21 18.58 -26.26
C PRO A 66 -3.09 17.85 -26.99
N LEU A 67 -1.84 18.01 -26.53
CA LEU A 67 -0.68 17.33 -27.11
C LEU A 67 -0.75 15.82 -26.87
N TYR A 68 -1.05 15.40 -25.63
CA TYR A 68 -1.19 13.99 -25.28
C TYR A 68 -2.42 13.34 -25.93
N GLU A 69 -3.55 14.04 -25.98
CA GLU A 69 -4.76 13.57 -26.68
C GLU A 69 -4.47 13.29 -28.17
N LYS A 70 -3.73 14.20 -28.83
CA LYS A 70 -3.35 14.02 -30.24
C LYS A 70 -2.32 12.90 -30.42
N ALA A 71 -1.31 12.82 -29.55
CA ALA A 71 -0.25 11.84 -29.67
C ALA A 71 -0.73 10.39 -29.47
N HIS A 72 -1.65 10.17 -28.53
CA HIS A 72 -2.16 8.83 -28.18
C HIS A 72 -3.52 8.52 -28.82
N GLY A 73 -4.20 9.48 -29.44
CA GLY A 73 -5.53 9.28 -30.00
C GLY A 73 -6.58 8.93 -28.93
N VAL A 74 -6.51 9.57 -27.75
CA VAL A 74 -7.38 9.35 -26.60
C VAL A 74 -7.99 10.67 -26.15
N TYR A 75 -9.07 10.61 -25.37
CA TYR A 75 -9.64 11.76 -24.70
C TYR A 75 -9.27 11.73 -23.21
N ILE A 76 -8.84 12.86 -22.66
CA ILE A 76 -8.46 13.00 -21.26
C ILE A 76 -9.50 13.86 -20.55
N THR A 77 -10.09 13.35 -19.45
CA THR A 77 -11.05 14.11 -18.65
C THR A 77 -10.38 15.17 -17.79
N GLY A 78 -11.09 16.25 -17.46
CA GLY A 78 -10.58 17.25 -16.51
C GLY A 78 -10.32 16.68 -15.12
N GLU A 79 -11.16 15.77 -14.67
CA GLU A 79 -11.02 15.04 -13.41
C GLU A 79 -9.74 14.17 -13.37
N ALA A 80 -9.35 13.58 -14.51
CA ALA A 80 -8.11 12.82 -14.59
C ALA A 80 -6.87 13.66 -14.27
N LEU A 81 -6.85 14.92 -14.72
CA LEU A 81 -5.74 15.84 -14.44
C LEU A 81 -5.62 16.19 -12.95
N GLU A 82 -6.75 16.36 -12.29
CA GLU A 82 -6.76 16.58 -10.84
C GLU A 82 -6.34 15.33 -10.09
N THR A 83 -6.89 14.18 -10.46
CA THR A 83 -6.58 12.90 -9.84
C THR A 83 -5.11 12.54 -9.99
N VAL A 84 -4.54 12.66 -11.19
CA VAL A 84 -3.13 12.32 -11.43
C VAL A 84 -2.19 13.20 -10.61
N THR A 85 -2.50 14.48 -10.48
CA THR A 85 -1.68 15.42 -9.72
C THR A 85 -1.75 15.15 -8.22
N LYS A 86 -2.96 15.02 -7.67
CA LYS A 86 -3.18 14.76 -6.24
C LYS A 86 -2.62 13.40 -5.80
N LEU A 87 -2.93 12.33 -6.54
CA LEU A 87 -2.46 10.99 -6.18
C LEU A 87 -0.97 10.79 -6.40
N SER A 88 -0.38 11.37 -7.44
CA SER A 88 1.08 11.30 -7.64
C SER A 88 1.83 12.08 -6.57
N ALA A 89 1.32 13.26 -6.15
CA ALA A 89 1.89 14.03 -5.06
C ALA A 89 1.90 13.21 -3.75
N ARG A 90 0.83 12.45 -3.50
CA ARG A 90 0.64 11.69 -2.27
C ARG A 90 1.41 10.37 -2.23
N TYR A 91 1.38 9.61 -3.32
CA TYR A 91 1.85 8.22 -3.33
C TYR A 91 3.18 7.98 -4.02
N ILE A 92 3.68 8.94 -4.81
CA ILE A 92 4.95 8.82 -5.54
C ILE A 92 5.97 9.83 -5.02
N ALA A 93 6.99 9.31 -4.32
CA ALA A 93 8.01 10.12 -3.68
C ALA A 93 9.25 10.40 -4.53
N ALA A 94 9.62 9.44 -5.39
CA ALA A 94 10.92 9.45 -6.04
C ALA A 94 11.12 10.59 -7.06
N LYS A 95 10.03 11.16 -7.54
CA LYS A 95 10.01 12.23 -8.55
C LYS A 95 9.25 13.45 -8.05
N LYS A 96 9.51 14.60 -8.65
CA LYS A 96 8.89 15.88 -8.35
C LYS A 96 7.73 16.19 -9.30
N LEU A 97 6.79 17.05 -8.85
CA LEU A 97 5.80 17.64 -9.75
C LEU A 97 6.49 18.66 -10.67
N PRO A 98 6.02 18.86 -11.92
CA PRO A 98 4.90 18.14 -12.57
C PRO A 98 5.31 16.82 -13.22
N ASP A 99 6.59 16.47 -13.27
CA ASP A 99 7.16 15.34 -14.03
C ASP A 99 6.48 14.01 -13.68
N LYS A 100 6.35 13.68 -12.38
CA LYS A 100 5.68 12.45 -11.96
C LYS A 100 4.22 12.34 -12.39
N ALA A 101 3.49 13.45 -12.44
CA ALA A 101 2.11 13.46 -12.91
C ALA A 101 2.03 13.29 -14.43
N ILE A 102 2.97 13.90 -15.15
CA ILE A 102 3.12 13.74 -16.61
C ILE A 102 3.41 12.29 -16.98
N ASP A 103 4.36 11.65 -16.33
CA ASP A 103 4.71 10.25 -16.59
C ASP A 103 3.53 9.29 -16.40
N ILE A 104 2.74 9.50 -15.34
CA ILE A 104 1.57 8.67 -15.06
C ILE A 104 0.48 8.93 -16.11
N LEU A 105 0.25 10.20 -16.46
CA LEU A 105 -0.72 10.55 -17.48
C LEU A 105 -0.36 9.93 -18.83
N ASP A 106 0.91 10.03 -19.24
CA ASP A 106 1.43 9.41 -20.46
C ASP A 106 1.24 7.89 -20.45
N THR A 107 1.59 7.23 -19.34
CA THR A 107 1.38 5.79 -19.17
C THR A 107 -0.10 5.41 -19.25
N ALA A 108 -0.99 6.19 -18.65
CA ALA A 108 -2.43 5.94 -18.70
C ALA A 108 -2.98 6.11 -20.13
N CYS A 109 -2.54 7.16 -20.83
CA CYS A 109 -2.88 7.40 -22.24
C CYS A 109 -2.41 6.25 -23.14
N ALA A 110 -1.17 5.80 -22.95
CA ALA A 110 -0.60 4.67 -23.71
C ALA A 110 -1.38 3.38 -23.44
N ARG A 111 -1.74 3.09 -22.18
CA ARG A 111 -2.55 1.89 -21.84
C ARG A 111 -3.92 1.92 -22.51
N VAL A 112 -4.63 3.07 -22.44
CA VAL A 112 -5.95 3.21 -23.07
C VAL A 112 -5.85 3.11 -24.57
N SER A 113 -4.85 3.73 -25.20
CA SER A 113 -4.60 3.64 -26.63
C SER A 113 -4.31 2.20 -27.07
N THR A 114 -3.41 1.51 -26.37
CA THR A 114 -3.01 0.13 -26.72
C THR A 114 -4.12 -0.89 -26.49
N ALA A 115 -4.96 -0.67 -25.47
CA ALA A 115 -6.07 -1.58 -25.15
C ALA A 115 -7.12 -1.71 -26.28
N LYS A 116 -7.22 -0.72 -27.16
CA LYS A 116 -8.11 -0.78 -28.33
C LYS A 116 -7.66 -1.82 -29.35
N ASP A 117 -6.35 -2.02 -29.48
CA ASP A 117 -5.76 -2.86 -30.52
C ASP A 117 -5.22 -4.19 -29.99
N THR A 118 -5.14 -4.34 -28.67
CA THR A 118 -4.61 -5.54 -28.04
C THR A 118 -5.74 -6.35 -27.39
N PRO A 119 -5.96 -7.60 -27.79
CA PRO A 119 -6.94 -8.46 -27.15
C PRO A 119 -6.68 -8.61 -25.64
N PRO A 120 -7.72 -8.75 -24.82
CA PRO A 120 -7.56 -8.98 -23.39
C PRO A 120 -6.67 -10.20 -23.09
N LYS A 121 -5.82 -10.10 -22.08
CA LYS A 121 -4.94 -11.23 -21.65
C LYS A 121 -5.70 -12.53 -21.43
N ARG A 122 -6.96 -12.45 -21.01
CA ARG A 122 -7.84 -13.62 -20.83
C ARG A 122 -8.10 -14.34 -22.16
N LEU A 123 -8.27 -13.63 -23.28
CA LEU A 123 -8.43 -14.25 -24.60
C LEU A 123 -7.18 -15.06 -24.99
N SER A 124 -5.99 -14.48 -24.84
CA SER A 124 -4.73 -15.19 -25.11
C SER A 124 -4.55 -16.41 -24.22
N TYR A 125 -4.96 -16.29 -22.95
CA TYR A 125 -4.94 -17.44 -22.03
C TYR A 125 -5.90 -18.55 -22.48
N LEU A 126 -7.13 -18.19 -22.89
CA LEU A 126 -8.12 -19.14 -23.40
C LEU A 126 -7.63 -19.84 -24.68
N ASP A 127 -7.01 -19.08 -25.60
CA ASP A 127 -6.43 -19.65 -26.81
C ASP A 127 -5.34 -20.68 -26.49
N ASN A 128 -4.43 -20.37 -25.58
CA ASN A 128 -3.39 -21.30 -25.17
C ASN A 128 -3.98 -22.55 -24.51
N LYS A 129 -4.98 -22.38 -23.62
CA LYS A 129 -5.64 -23.52 -22.94
C LYS A 129 -6.43 -24.40 -23.92
N ILE A 130 -7.16 -23.80 -24.85
CA ILE A 130 -7.85 -24.53 -25.91
C ILE A 130 -6.85 -25.31 -26.77
N HIS A 131 -5.71 -24.70 -27.10
CA HIS A 131 -4.66 -25.38 -27.84
C HIS A 131 -4.08 -26.58 -27.06
N GLU A 132 -3.74 -26.41 -25.78
CA GLU A 132 -3.25 -27.48 -24.90
C GLU A 132 -4.24 -28.68 -24.86
N ILE A 133 -5.53 -28.38 -24.66
CA ILE A 133 -6.57 -29.43 -24.61
C ILE A 133 -6.73 -30.14 -25.96
N ASN A 134 -6.70 -29.41 -27.07
CA ASN A 134 -6.77 -30.01 -28.38
C ASN A 134 -5.59 -30.94 -28.65
N VAL A 135 -4.38 -30.56 -28.23
CA VAL A 135 -3.20 -31.44 -28.34
C VAL A 135 -3.39 -32.70 -27.49
N ALA A 136 -3.89 -32.58 -26.26
CA ALA A 136 -4.17 -33.73 -25.40
C ALA A 136 -5.23 -34.66 -25.98
N ILE A 137 -6.31 -34.11 -26.54
CA ILE A 137 -7.36 -34.94 -27.21
C ILE A 137 -6.77 -35.66 -28.43
N ALA A 138 -5.95 -34.97 -29.22
CA ALA A 138 -5.31 -35.59 -30.38
C ALA A 138 -4.35 -36.73 -29.99
N GLU A 139 -3.69 -36.63 -28.85
CA GLU A 139 -2.84 -37.69 -28.25
C GLU A 139 -3.71 -38.91 -27.88
N PHE A 140 -4.83 -38.69 -27.19
CA PHE A 140 -5.80 -39.77 -26.89
C PHE A 140 -6.32 -40.47 -28.17
N ASP A 141 -6.64 -39.73 -29.22
CA ASP A 141 -7.12 -40.27 -30.49
C ASP A 141 -6.04 -41.11 -31.19
N ARG A 142 -4.79 -40.65 -31.12
CA ARG A 142 -3.64 -41.39 -31.64
C ARG A 142 -3.41 -42.70 -30.92
N ASP A 143 -3.43 -42.67 -29.57
CA ASP A 143 -3.21 -43.87 -28.76
C ASP A 143 -4.31 -44.90 -29.00
N TYR A 144 -5.57 -44.46 -29.13
CA TYR A 144 -6.67 -45.32 -29.49
C TYR A 144 -6.46 -45.98 -30.87
N GLN A 145 -5.96 -45.21 -31.88
CA GLN A 145 -5.66 -45.75 -33.19
C GLN A 145 -4.50 -46.77 -33.18
N LEU A 146 -3.59 -46.64 -32.23
CA LEU A 146 -2.47 -47.57 -32.03
C LEU A 146 -2.84 -48.81 -31.21
N GLY A 147 -4.13 -48.94 -30.80
CA GLY A 147 -4.64 -50.08 -30.06
C GLY A 147 -4.38 -50.08 -28.55
N GLU A 148 -3.94 -48.94 -28.01
CA GLU A 148 -3.76 -48.76 -26.58
C GLU A 148 -5.12 -48.59 -25.87
N THR A 149 -5.18 -48.98 -24.61
CA THR A 149 -6.37 -48.78 -23.76
C THR A 149 -6.45 -47.32 -23.29
N VAL A 150 -7.40 -46.57 -23.85
CA VAL A 150 -7.61 -45.16 -23.55
C VAL A 150 -8.72 -45.00 -22.53
N ASP A 151 -8.50 -44.17 -21.52
CA ASP A 151 -9.54 -43.78 -20.55
C ASP A 151 -10.56 -42.84 -21.22
N SER A 152 -11.68 -43.39 -21.61
CA SER A 152 -12.78 -42.65 -22.26
C SER A 152 -13.38 -41.58 -21.37
N THR A 153 -13.34 -41.75 -20.04
CA THR A 153 -13.84 -40.75 -19.07
C THR A 153 -12.94 -39.54 -19.01
N ALA A 154 -11.63 -39.71 -19.08
CA ALA A 154 -10.66 -38.61 -19.15
C ALA A 154 -10.83 -37.80 -20.45
N LYS A 155 -11.00 -38.46 -21.60
CA LYS A 155 -11.25 -37.81 -22.89
C LYS A 155 -12.55 -36.99 -22.86
N THR A 156 -13.65 -37.55 -22.39
CA THR A 156 -14.94 -36.84 -22.27
C THR A 156 -14.84 -35.60 -21.36
N LYS A 157 -14.06 -35.65 -20.27
CA LYS A 157 -13.81 -34.49 -19.43
C LYS A 157 -13.08 -33.38 -20.18
N LEU A 158 -12.07 -33.72 -21.00
CA LEU A 158 -11.33 -32.73 -21.79
C LEU A 158 -12.22 -32.14 -22.90
N GLU A 159 -13.08 -32.91 -23.53
CA GLU A 159 -14.04 -32.44 -24.53
C GLU A 159 -15.07 -31.48 -23.93
N ASN A 160 -15.57 -31.76 -22.72
CA ASN A 160 -16.46 -30.85 -22.01
C ASN A 160 -15.75 -29.55 -21.63
N GLN A 161 -14.52 -29.63 -21.10
CA GLN A 161 -13.71 -28.44 -20.79
C GLN A 161 -13.43 -27.62 -22.07
N LEU A 162 -13.14 -28.26 -23.19
CA LEU A 162 -12.93 -27.57 -24.46
C LEU A 162 -14.19 -26.78 -24.88
N THR A 163 -15.37 -27.37 -24.72
CA THR A 163 -16.64 -26.72 -25.04
C THR A 163 -16.88 -25.50 -24.16
N GLU A 164 -16.69 -25.62 -22.84
CA GLU A 164 -16.84 -24.50 -21.89
C GLU A 164 -15.87 -23.35 -22.19
N LEU A 165 -14.59 -23.67 -22.44
CA LEU A 165 -13.59 -22.65 -22.76
C LEU A 165 -13.81 -22.00 -24.13
N ALA A 166 -14.32 -22.75 -25.11
CA ALA A 166 -14.68 -22.22 -26.43
C ALA A 166 -15.88 -21.27 -26.35
N GLU A 167 -16.88 -21.59 -25.55
CA GLU A 167 -18.03 -20.70 -25.27
C GLU A 167 -17.57 -19.43 -24.55
N GLU A 168 -16.75 -19.55 -23.48
CA GLU A 168 -16.18 -18.40 -22.78
C GLU A 168 -15.40 -17.48 -23.73
N LYS A 169 -14.56 -18.06 -24.60
CA LYS A 169 -13.79 -17.34 -25.63
C LYS A 169 -14.72 -16.59 -26.59
N ASN A 170 -15.74 -17.22 -27.10
CA ASN A 170 -16.68 -16.61 -28.06
C ASN A 170 -17.42 -15.45 -27.44
N VAL A 171 -17.91 -15.58 -26.20
CA VAL A 171 -18.59 -14.51 -25.47
C VAL A 171 -17.63 -13.33 -25.23
N LEU A 172 -16.40 -13.60 -24.80
CA LEU A 172 -15.41 -12.57 -24.51
C LEU A 172 -14.95 -11.86 -25.78
N SER A 173 -14.72 -12.58 -26.87
CA SER A 173 -14.35 -12.03 -28.18
C SER A 173 -15.45 -11.13 -28.75
N SER A 174 -16.70 -11.60 -28.75
CA SER A 174 -17.84 -10.80 -29.19
C SER A 174 -18.02 -9.52 -28.38
N ARG A 175 -17.83 -9.61 -27.04
CA ARG A 175 -17.87 -8.46 -26.15
C ARG A 175 -16.74 -7.46 -26.44
N PHE A 176 -15.54 -7.95 -26.70
CA PHE A 176 -14.40 -7.11 -27.04
C PHE A 176 -14.64 -6.34 -28.34
N GLU A 177 -15.09 -7.01 -29.40
CA GLU A 177 -15.36 -6.39 -30.68
C GLU A 177 -16.49 -5.36 -30.61
N SER A 178 -17.57 -5.65 -29.88
CA SER A 178 -18.68 -4.70 -29.70
C SER A 178 -18.26 -3.44 -28.95
N GLN A 179 -17.46 -3.60 -27.90
CA GLN A 179 -16.94 -2.46 -27.15
C GLN A 179 -15.92 -1.65 -27.97
N LYS A 180 -15.09 -2.31 -28.77
CA LYS A 180 -14.16 -1.66 -29.67
C LYS A 180 -14.89 -0.76 -30.67
N ALA A 181 -15.91 -1.28 -31.35
CA ALA A 181 -16.72 -0.51 -32.28
C ALA A 181 -17.38 0.71 -31.61
N LEU A 182 -17.95 0.53 -30.40
CA LEU A 182 -18.57 1.61 -29.65
C LEU A 182 -17.57 2.72 -29.26
N VAL A 183 -16.38 2.34 -28.80
CA VAL A 183 -15.33 3.30 -28.43
C VAL A 183 -14.80 4.04 -29.67
N GLU A 184 -14.63 3.36 -30.79
CA GLU A 184 -14.21 3.99 -32.06
C GLU A 184 -15.25 5.01 -32.54
N GLU A 185 -16.55 4.70 -32.44
CA GLU A 185 -17.62 5.67 -32.75
C GLU A 185 -17.57 6.89 -31.84
N ILE A 186 -17.42 6.72 -30.53
CA ILE A 186 -17.29 7.82 -29.57
C ILE A 186 -16.10 8.72 -29.91
N LEU A 187 -14.94 8.12 -30.20
CA LEU A 187 -13.73 8.88 -30.54
C LEU A 187 -13.88 9.61 -31.88
N SER A 188 -14.49 8.98 -32.89
CA SER A 188 -14.74 9.62 -34.18
C SER A 188 -15.68 10.83 -34.06
N LEU A 189 -16.74 10.72 -33.26
CA LEU A 189 -17.66 11.82 -32.99
C LEU A 189 -16.96 12.97 -32.23
N ARG A 190 -16.12 12.65 -31.25
CA ARG A 190 -15.31 13.66 -30.54
C ARG A 190 -14.32 14.37 -31.48
N THR A 191 -13.65 13.64 -32.36
CA THR A 191 -12.72 14.20 -33.33
C THR A 191 -13.44 15.16 -34.29
N LYS A 192 -14.61 14.77 -34.79
CA LYS A 192 -15.44 15.64 -35.64
C LYS A 192 -15.85 16.93 -34.90
N LEU A 193 -16.26 16.83 -33.62
CA LEU A 193 -16.67 18.00 -32.84
C LEU A 193 -15.49 18.91 -32.44
N SER A 194 -14.27 18.38 -32.35
CA SER A 194 -13.06 19.14 -32.03
C SER A 194 -12.34 19.72 -33.25
N ASP A 195 -12.73 19.30 -34.44
CA ASP A 195 -12.13 19.81 -35.69
C ASP A 195 -12.57 21.25 -35.92
N SER A 196 -11.62 22.15 -35.79
CA SER A 196 -11.81 23.61 -36.02
C SER A 196 -11.80 24.02 -37.48
N GLU A 197 -11.40 23.12 -38.39
CA GLU A 197 -11.35 23.39 -39.83
C GLU A 197 -12.71 23.15 -40.51
N THR A 198 -13.59 22.37 -39.89
CA THR A 198 -14.91 22.07 -40.41
C THR A 198 -15.96 22.96 -39.76
N GLU A 199 -16.53 23.89 -40.48
CA GLU A 199 -17.65 24.73 -40.04
C GLU A 199 -18.96 23.91 -40.07
N TYR A 200 -19.42 23.45 -38.90
CA TYR A 200 -20.75 22.86 -38.73
C TYR A 200 -21.80 23.96 -38.47
N THR A 201 -22.99 23.75 -39.00
CA THR A 201 -24.14 24.56 -38.57
C THR A 201 -24.49 24.21 -37.12
N GLU A 202 -25.15 25.13 -36.43
CA GLU A 202 -25.55 24.88 -35.01
C GLU A 202 -26.45 23.62 -34.87
N GLU A 203 -27.30 23.37 -35.86
CA GLU A 203 -28.15 22.19 -35.90
C GLU A 203 -27.34 20.90 -36.06
N GLU A 204 -26.40 20.84 -37.00
CA GLU A 204 -25.51 19.70 -37.21
C GLU A 204 -24.64 19.41 -35.99
N ARG A 205 -24.15 20.47 -35.35
CA ARG A 205 -23.38 20.34 -34.10
C ARG A 205 -24.18 19.77 -32.95
N GLN A 206 -25.44 20.19 -32.79
CA GLN A 206 -26.36 19.64 -31.78
C GLN A 206 -26.70 18.19 -32.06
N GLU A 207 -26.88 17.81 -33.34
CA GLU A 207 -27.09 16.42 -33.73
C GLU A 207 -25.90 15.52 -33.39
N LEU A 208 -24.67 15.97 -33.70
CA LEU A 208 -23.44 15.25 -33.33
C LEU A 208 -23.28 15.11 -31.82
N ILE A 209 -23.62 16.15 -31.06
CA ILE A 209 -23.59 16.10 -29.59
C ILE A 209 -24.63 15.11 -29.07
N ALA A 210 -25.84 15.08 -29.62
CA ALA A 210 -26.87 14.13 -29.24
C ALA A 210 -26.45 12.67 -29.54
N GLN A 211 -25.85 12.43 -30.70
CA GLN A 211 -25.28 11.11 -31.05
C GLN A 211 -24.17 10.71 -30.07
N LEU A 212 -23.27 11.62 -29.75
CA LEU A 212 -22.18 11.37 -28.78
C LEU A 212 -22.74 11.04 -27.40
N GLN A 213 -23.75 11.77 -26.93
CA GLN A 213 -24.40 11.51 -25.63
C GLN A 213 -25.08 10.14 -25.60
N ALA A 214 -25.78 9.77 -26.68
CA ALA A 214 -26.40 8.46 -26.80
C ALA A 214 -25.37 7.32 -26.73
N LYS A 215 -24.25 7.45 -27.48
CA LYS A 215 -23.17 6.47 -27.46
C LYS A 215 -22.44 6.42 -26.11
N LYS A 216 -22.26 7.55 -25.44
CA LYS A 216 -21.73 7.59 -24.08
C LYS A 216 -22.66 6.88 -23.09
N ALA A 217 -23.97 7.10 -23.16
CA ALA A 217 -24.94 6.42 -22.31
C ALA A 217 -24.91 4.90 -22.53
N GLU A 218 -24.77 4.44 -23.79
CA GLU A 218 -24.60 3.02 -24.12
C GLU A 218 -23.31 2.46 -23.49
N TYR A 219 -22.21 3.20 -23.54
CA TYR A 219 -20.95 2.83 -22.93
C TYR A 219 -21.03 2.79 -21.39
N GLU A 220 -21.65 3.77 -20.77
CA GLU A 220 -21.82 3.86 -19.31
C GLU A 220 -22.76 2.78 -18.73
N ALA A 221 -23.65 2.22 -19.58
CA ALA A 221 -24.48 1.08 -19.22
C ALA A 221 -23.70 -0.24 -19.09
N ILE A 222 -22.47 -0.30 -19.62
CA ILE A 222 -21.58 -1.46 -19.46
C ILE A 222 -21.13 -1.55 -18.01
N LYS A 223 -21.36 -2.70 -17.38
CA LYS A 223 -20.92 -2.91 -16.01
C LYS A 223 -19.39 -2.75 -15.89
N PRO A 224 -18.87 -2.14 -14.83
CA PRO A 224 -17.43 -1.92 -14.66
C PRO A 224 -16.59 -3.20 -14.77
N GLU A 225 -17.13 -4.33 -14.30
CA GLU A 225 -16.48 -5.66 -14.35
C GLU A 225 -16.40 -6.24 -15.77
N GLU A 226 -17.26 -5.77 -16.65
CA GLU A 226 -17.37 -6.24 -18.05
C GLU A 226 -16.70 -5.30 -19.05
N CYS A 227 -16.20 -4.16 -18.59
CA CYS A 227 -15.54 -3.16 -19.42
C CYS A 227 -14.12 -3.62 -19.77
N LEU A 228 -13.88 -3.87 -21.05
CA LEU A 228 -12.60 -4.35 -21.59
C LEU A 228 -11.77 -3.22 -22.22
N ILE A 229 -12.44 -2.21 -22.77
CA ILE A 229 -11.82 -1.08 -23.47
C ILE A 229 -12.36 0.22 -22.90
N HIS A 230 -11.48 1.20 -22.72
CA HIS A 230 -11.85 2.50 -22.17
C HIS A 230 -11.94 3.54 -23.29
N ALA A 231 -13.05 4.31 -23.29
CA ALA A 231 -13.27 5.39 -24.25
C ALA A 231 -12.51 6.68 -23.92
N GLU A 232 -12.00 6.78 -22.70
CA GLU A 232 -11.33 7.98 -22.21
C GLU A 232 -10.34 7.65 -21.07
N VAL A 233 -9.39 8.56 -20.84
CA VAL A 233 -8.50 8.53 -19.68
C VAL A 233 -9.17 9.32 -18.57
N GLY A 234 -9.78 8.62 -17.63
CA GLY A 234 -10.45 9.16 -16.45
C GLY A 234 -9.71 8.83 -15.16
N SER A 235 -10.31 9.22 -14.03
CA SER A 235 -9.75 8.96 -12.69
C SER A 235 -9.46 7.48 -12.42
N LYS A 236 -10.30 6.58 -12.92
CA LYS A 236 -10.12 5.12 -12.74
C LYS A 236 -8.85 4.60 -13.41
N GLN A 237 -8.58 5.04 -14.65
CA GLN A 237 -7.39 4.63 -15.41
C GLN A 237 -6.12 5.17 -14.75
N ILE A 238 -6.14 6.41 -14.30
CA ILE A 238 -5.04 7.02 -13.53
C ILE A 238 -4.77 6.23 -12.25
N THR A 239 -5.82 5.96 -11.49
CA THR A 239 -5.70 5.21 -10.22
C THR A 239 -5.15 3.80 -10.43
N ALA A 240 -5.57 3.12 -11.51
CA ALA A 240 -5.04 1.79 -11.85
C ALA A 240 -3.53 1.84 -12.16
N VAL A 241 -3.05 2.86 -12.87
CA VAL A 241 -1.61 3.02 -13.14
C VAL A 241 -0.83 3.24 -11.84
N ILE A 242 -1.33 4.11 -10.96
CA ILE A 242 -0.68 4.38 -9.68
C ILE A 242 -0.69 3.13 -8.79
N ALA A 243 -1.80 2.37 -8.77
CA ALA A 243 -1.88 1.10 -8.04
C ALA A 243 -0.81 0.11 -8.48
N ASP A 244 -0.62 -0.05 -9.79
CA ASP A 244 0.39 -0.95 -10.36
C ASP A 244 1.82 -0.50 -10.02
N LEU A 245 2.07 0.83 -10.02
CA LEU A 245 3.39 1.38 -9.71
C LEU A 245 3.75 1.31 -8.23
N THR A 246 2.76 1.48 -7.35
CA THR A 246 2.97 1.59 -5.90
C THR A 246 2.67 0.31 -5.14
N GLY A 247 1.92 -0.63 -5.74
CA GLY A 247 1.39 -1.81 -5.07
C GLY A 247 0.23 -1.51 -4.11
N ILE A 248 -0.32 -0.29 -4.11
CA ILE A 248 -1.47 0.10 -3.29
C ILE A 248 -2.75 -0.37 -4.00
N PRO A 249 -3.66 -1.08 -3.33
CA PRO A 249 -4.93 -1.47 -3.93
C PRO A 249 -5.75 -0.26 -4.39
N VAL A 250 -6.39 -0.37 -5.56
CA VAL A 250 -7.24 0.70 -6.14
C VAL A 250 -8.29 1.19 -5.13
N ASN A 251 -8.94 0.27 -4.43
CA ASN A 251 -9.96 0.58 -3.42
C ASN A 251 -9.43 1.44 -2.26
N SER A 252 -8.12 1.35 -1.98
CA SER A 252 -7.49 2.16 -0.94
C SER A 252 -7.26 3.61 -1.38
N MET A 253 -7.21 3.86 -2.68
CA MET A 253 -7.01 5.20 -3.25
C MET A 253 -8.33 5.88 -3.66
N THR A 254 -9.33 5.11 -4.10
CA THR A 254 -10.63 5.61 -4.59
C THR A 254 -11.76 5.48 -3.59
N GLY A 255 -11.56 4.68 -2.53
CA GLY A 255 -12.54 4.55 -1.46
C GLY A 255 -12.77 5.90 -0.78
N ASP A 256 -13.99 6.18 -0.40
CA ASP A 256 -14.30 7.32 0.42
C ASP A 256 -13.49 7.25 1.72
N GLU A 257 -12.45 8.08 1.82
CA GLU A 257 -11.57 8.13 3.00
C GLU A 257 -12.39 8.39 4.27
N LEU A 258 -13.48 9.15 4.12
CA LEU A 258 -14.38 9.45 5.21
C LEU A 258 -15.10 8.18 5.69
N THR A 259 -15.56 7.34 4.77
CA THR A 259 -16.22 6.07 5.10
C THR A 259 -15.24 5.13 5.81
N LYS A 260 -14.03 4.96 5.30
CA LYS A 260 -12.98 4.14 5.95
C LYS A 260 -12.64 4.64 7.34
N LEU A 261 -12.49 5.95 7.50
CA LEU A 261 -12.23 6.56 8.80
C LEU A 261 -13.41 6.40 9.76
N THR A 262 -14.64 6.46 9.25
CA THR A 262 -15.85 6.28 10.07
C THR A 262 -15.97 4.84 10.58
N GLU A 263 -15.62 3.84 9.77
CA GLU A 263 -15.68 2.42 10.12
C GLU A 263 -14.46 1.94 10.95
N LEU A 264 -13.38 2.71 10.95
CA LEU A 264 -12.12 2.33 11.60
C LEU A 264 -12.26 1.95 13.08
N PRO A 265 -13.01 2.67 13.95
CA PRO A 265 -13.18 2.30 15.34
C PRO A 265 -13.80 0.91 15.52
N ASP A 266 -14.78 0.55 14.72
CA ASP A 266 -15.44 -0.75 14.77
C ASP A 266 -14.47 -1.85 14.35
N ILE A 267 -13.74 -1.66 13.26
CA ILE A 267 -12.70 -2.58 12.79
C ILE A 267 -11.62 -2.78 13.85
N LEU A 268 -11.16 -1.69 14.46
CA LEU A 268 -10.12 -1.78 15.50
C LEU A 268 -10.67 -2.48 16.76
N ASN A 269 -11.89 -2.20 17.20
CA ASN A 269 -12.51 -2.86 18.36
C ASN A 269 -12.77 -4.35 18.11
N ASP A 270 -13.02 -4.75 16.87
CA ASP A 270 -13.19 -6.15 16.49
C ASP A 270 -11.87 -6.93 16.54
N ASN A 271 -10.76 -6.31 16.22
CA ASN A 271 -9.45 -6.95 16.24
C ASN A 271 -8.70 -6.77 17.57
N ILE A 272 -8.95 -5.65 18.28
CA ILE A 272 -8.24 -5.27 19.51
C ILE A 272 -9.26 -5.13 20.63
N LYS A 273 -9.37 -6.15 21.46
CA LYS A 273 -10.38 -6.17 22.53
C LYS A 273 -9.91 -5.41 23.76
N GLY A 274 -10.84 -4.71 24.42
CA GLY A 274 -10.60 -4.06 25.72
C GLY A 274 -9.87 -2.72 25.69
N GLN A 275 -9.71 -2.08 24.53
CA GLN A 275 -8.96 -0.83 24.36
C GLN A 275 -9.79 0.30 23.73
N SER A 276 -11.09 0.30 23.93
CA SER A 276 -12.02 1.22 23.24
C SER A 276 -11.66 2.70 23.44
N GLN A 277 -11.20 3.11 24.63
CA GLN A 277 -10.78 4.50 24.88
C GLN A 277 -9.53 4.89 24.07
N ALA A 278 -8.54 4.00 24.02
CA ALA A 278 -7.34 4.20 23.21
C ALA A 278 -7.68 4.32 21.73
N ILE A 279 -8.55 3.43 21.23
CA ILE A 279 -9.03 3.43 19.84
C ILE A 279 -9.77 4.72 19.52
N GLU A 280 -10.65 5.20 20.39
CA GLU A 280 -11.37 6.46 20.19
C GLU A 280 -10.40 7.66 20.13
N GLN A 281 -9.40 7.69 20.98
CA GLN A 281 -8.39 8.75 21.00
C GLN A 281 -7.54 8.74 19.71
N ILE A 282 -7.11 7.57 19.24
CA ILE A 282 -6.39 7.41 17.98
C ILE A 282 -7.26 7.85 16.81
N HIS A 283 -8.52 7.45 16.79
CA HIS A 283 -9.47 7.82 15.74
C HIS A 283 -9.65 9.34 15.63
N LYS A 284 -9.85 10.04 16.76
CA LYS A 284 -9.95 11.51 16.78
C LYS A 284 -8.70 12.19 16.21
N ASN A 285 -7.53 11.66 16.49
CA ASN A 285 -6.28 12.16 15.95
C ASN A 285 -6.16 11.96 14.44
N LEU A 286 -6.53 10.77 13.96
CA LEU A 286 -6.53 10.45 12.54
C LEU A 286 -7.53 11.32 11.76
N LEU A 287 -8.73 11.56 12.30
CA LEU A 287 -9.71 12.46 11.69
C LEU A 287 -9.14 13.87 11.51
N THR A 288 -8.50 14.43 12.53
CA THR A 288 -7.87 15.77 12.46
C THR A 288 -6.74 15.80 11.44
N ALA A 289 -5.93 14.74 11.36
CA ALA A 289 -4.83 14.62 10.43
C ALA A 289 -5.31 14.53 8.97
N MET A 290 -6.33 13.70 8.71
CA MET A 290 -6.87 13.48 7.37
C MET A 290 -7.70 14.66 6.86
N ALA A 291 -8.32 15.41 7.76
CA ALA A 291 -9.00 16.68 7.44
C ALA A 291 -8.02 17.84 7.18
N ASP A 292 -6.70 17.58 7.30
CA ASP A 292 -5.62 18.60 7.19
C ASP A 292 -5.79 19.81 8.12
N LEU A 293 -6.44 19.61 9.27
CA LEU A 293 -6.63 20.61 10.32
C LEU A 293 -5.47 20.66 11.31
N ARG A 294 -4.44 19.88 11.10
CA ARG A 294 -3.20 19.87 11.89
C ARG A 294 -2.37 21.12 11.64
N ARG A 295 -1.42 21.38 12.53
CA ARG A 295 -0.43 22.45 12.32
C ARG A 295 0.35 22.20 11.02
N ALA A 296 0.46 23.22 10.19
CA ALA A 296 1.20 23.14 8.94
C ALA A 296 2.66 22.70 9.16
N GLY A 297 3.14 21.78 8.32
CA GLY A 297 4.51 21.28 8.37
C GLY A 297 4.74 20.16 9.39
N THR A 298 3.75 19.69 10.14
CA THR A 298 3.89 18.53 11.04
C THR A 298 3.57 17.21 10.31
N PRO A 299 4.04 16.04 10.82
CA PRO A 299 3.65 14.74 10.28
C PRO A 299 2.15 14.46 10.47
N LEU A 300 1.62 13.40 9.87
CA LEU A 300 0.22 12.99 10.08
C LEU A 300 -0.12 12.80 11.55
N GLY A 301 0.82 12.34 12.34
CA GLY A 301 0.70 12.23 13.78
C GLY A 301 1.97 11.67 14.40
N ALA A 302 2.12 11.88 15.70
CA ALA A 302 3.11 11.23 16.55
C ALA A 302 2.37 10.70 17.77
N LEU A 303 2.00 9.42 17.75
CA LEU A 303 1.21 8.76 18.79
C LEU A 303 2.12 7.90 19.66
N LEU A 304 2.16 8.18 20.95
CA LEU A 304 2.88 7.36 21.93
C LEU A 304 1.89 6.42 22.63
N LEU A 305 1.91 5.15 22.26
CA LEU A 305 1.06 4.11 22.82
C LEU A 305 1.73 3.53 24.06
N VAL A 306 1.18 3.80 25.22
CA VAL A 306 1.77 3.42 26.51
C VAL A 306 0.88 2.43 27.23
N GLY A 307 1.45 1.35 27.74
CA GLY A 307 0.69 0.34 28.45
C GLY A 307 1.44 -0.98 28.62
N PRO A 308 0.85 -1.96 29.28
CA PRO A 308 1.44 -3.27 29.53
C PRO A 308 1.84 -3.99 28.23
N SER A 309 2.64 -5.05 28.34
CA SER A 309 2.97 -5.91 27.20
C SER A 309 1.75 -6.72 26.76
N GLY A 310 1.64 -7.00 25.46
CA GLY A 310 0.63 -7.91 24.92
C GLY A 310 -0.82 -7.40 24.91
N VAL A 311 -1.05 -6.09 25.08
CA VAL A 311 -2.40 -5.49 25.11
C VAL A 311 -2.91 -4.96 23.76
N GLY A 312 -2.13 -5.10 22.68
CA GLY A 312 -2.55 -4.75 21.33
C GLY A 312 -1.93 -3.49 20.73
N LYS A 313 -0.90 -2.87 21.35
CA LYS A 313 -0.25 -1.66 20.83
C LYS A 313 0.29 -1.82 19.40
N THR A 314 1.09 -2.83 19.17
CA THR A 314 1.67 -3.14 17.85
C THR A 314 0.59 -3.57 16.84
N GLU A 315 -0.40 -4.36 17.29
CA GLU A 315 -1.51 -4.78 16.44
C GLU A 315 -2.34 -3.59 15.95
N THR A 316 -2.49 -2.55 16.75
CA THR A 316 -3.18 -1.32 16.33
C THR A 316 -2.50 -0.68 15.12
N ALA A 317 -1.17 -0.60 15.12
CA ALA A 317 -0.42 -0.06 13.97
C ALA A 317 -0.61 -0.92 12.72
N ILE A 318 -0.60 -2.24 12.86
CA ILE A 318 -0.83 -3.18 11.75
C ILE A 318 -2.23 -2.98 11.15
N GLN A 319 -3.26 -2.92 11.99
CA GLN A 319 -4.65 -2.75 11.54
C GLN A 319 -4.87 -1.40 10.86
N ILE A 320 -4.29 -0.31 11.38
CA ILE A 320 -4.35 1.01 10.72
C ILE A 320 -3.64 0.98 9.38
N ALA A 321 -2.48 0.32 9.27
CA ALA A 321 -1.77 0.17 8.01
C ALA A 321 -2.61 -0.59 6.96
N GLU A 322 -3.26 -1.67 7.34
CA GLU A 322 -4.09 -2.47 6.45
C GLU A 322 -5.31 -1.72 5.93
N HIS A 323 -6.01 -1.01 6.81
CA HIS A 323 -7.31 -0.41 6.48
C HIS A 323 -7.22 1.02 5.95
N ILE A 324 -6.24 1.81 6.39
CA ILE A 324 -6.09 3.22 6.00
C ILE A 324 -4.98 3.42 4.97
N PHE A 325 -3.82 2.79 5.15
CA PHE A 325 -2.65 3.03 4.29
C PHE A 325 -2.53 2.07 3.10
N GLY A 326 -3.34 1.02 3.04
CA GLY A 326 -3.43 0.13 1.89
C GLY A 326 -2.70 -1.20 2.02
N GLY A 327 -2.21 -1.55 3.20
CA GLY A 327 -1.61 -2.86 3.48
C GLY A 327 -0.44 -2.81 4.44
N LYS A 328 -0.04 -3.99 4.92
CA LYS A 328 1.12 -4.16 5.83
C LYS A 328 2.44 -3.68 5.23
N GLN A 329 2.57 -3.65 3.92
CA GLN A 329 3.76 -3.13 3.24
C GLN A 329 3.99 -1.63 3.51
N PHE A 330 2.96 -0.88 3.94
CA PHE A 330 3.06 0.52 4.34
C PHE A 330 3.34 0.71 5.84
N LEU A 331 3.69 -0.36 6.55
CA LEU A 331 4.17 -0.34 7.92
C LEU A 331 5.66 -0.64 7.96
N THR A 332 6.45 0.30 8.43
CA THR A 332 7.87 0.09 8.75
C THR A 332 8.01 -0.05 10.26
N THR A 333 8.40 -1.21 10.72
CA THR A 333 8.61 -1.47 12.16
C THR A 333 10.10 -1.43 12.48
N ILE A 334 10.47 -0.62 13.44
CA ILE A 334 11.83 -0.49 13.96
C ILE A 334 11.81 -0.84 15.44
N ASN A 335 12.51 -1.92 15.81
CA ASN A 335 12.67 -2.30 17.20
C ASN A 335 13.76 -1.45 17.86
N MET A 336 13.36 -0.55 18.74
CA MET A 336 14.25 0.41 19.37
C MET A 336 15.19 -0.22 20.40
N SER A 337 14.95 -1.47 20.80
CA SER A 337 15.89 -2.24 21.64
C SER A 337 17.23 -2.52 20.96
N GLU A 338 17.29 -2.45 19.62
CA GLU A 338 18.53 -2.58 18.85
C GLU A 338 19.37 -1.27 18.83
N TYR A 339 18.82 -0.16 19.33
CA TYR A 339 19.39 1.18 19.26
C TYR A 339 19.71 1.73 20.65
N GLN A 340 20.28 0.89 21.51
CA GLN A 340 20.64 1.25 22.89
C GLN A 340 21.91 2.09 22.96
N GLU A 341 22.70 2.13 21.90
CA GLU A 341 23.97 2.84 21.87
C GLU A 341 23.92 4.02 20.88
N LYS A 342 24.62 5.10 21.24
CA LYS A 342 24.65 6.34 20.47
C LYS A 342 25.09 6.16 19.01
N HIS A 343 26.06 5.30 18.75
CA HIS A 343 26.61 5.10 17.40
C HIS A 343 25.63 4.40 16.46
N THR A 344 24.57 3.77 16.98
CA THR A 344 23.56 3.10 16.16
C THR A 344 22.67 4.06 15.37
N VAL A 345 22.71 5.38 15.64
CA VAL A 345 21.98 6.42 14.89
C VAL A 345 22.26 6.33 13.39
N SER A 346 23.52 6.04 13.01
CA SER A 346 23.92 5.91 11.59
C SER A 346 23.18 4.78 10.86
N ARG A 347 22.75 3.73 11.54
CA ARG A 347 21.91 2.66 10.94
C ARG A 347 20.53 3.16 10.57
N LEU A 348 19.99 4.17 11.27
CA LEU A 348 18.67 4.75 10.98
C LEU A 348 18.70 5.77 9.86
N ILE A 349 19.70 6.67 9.85
CA ILE A 349 19.74 7.82 8.94
C ILE A 349 20.84 7.71 7.88
N GLY A 350 21.71 6.71 7.94
CA GLY A 350 22.88 6.57 7.08
C GLY A 350 24.15 7.17 7.71
N SER A 351 25.31 6.76 7.20
CA SER A 351 26.61 7.23 7.68
C SER A 351 27.02 8.52 6.97
N PRO A 352 27.61 9.49 7.71
CA PRO A 352 28.14 10.70 7.09
C PRO A 352 29.36 10.38 6.19
N PRO A 353 29.72 11.31 5.28
CA PRO A 353 30.88 11.16 4.42
C PRO A 353 32.16 10.88 5.20
N GLY A 354 32.91 9.86 4.80
CA GLY A 354 34.18 9.46 5.42
C GLY A 354 34.06 8.39 6.51
N TYR A 355 32.86 7.93 6.83
CA TYR A 355 32.64 6.82 7.78
C TYR A 355 32.33 5.51 7.06
N VAL A 356 32.54 4.38 7.74
CA VAL A 356 32.19 3.04 7.25
C VAL A 356 30.68 2.96 7.01
N GLY A 357 30.26 2.43 5.85
CA GLY A 357 28.86 2.40 5.44
C GLY A 357 28.35 3.68 4.75
N TYR A 358 29.26 4.59 4.38
CA TYR A 358 28.91 5.74 3.54
C TYR A 358 28.38 5.27 2.18
N GLY A 359 27.24 5.81 1.77
CA GLY A 359 26.56 5.40 0.53
C GLY A 359 25.53 4.28 0.73
N GLU A 360 25.52 3.62 1.86
CA GLU A 360 24.41 2.78 2.29
C GLU A 360 23.39 3.67 2.99
N GLY A 361 22.15 3.71 2.47
CA GLY A 361 21.08 4.50 3.05
C GLY A 361 20.71 4.02 4.47
N GLY A 362 20.20 4.93 5.30
CA GLY A 362 19.68 4.55 6.62
C GLY A 362 18.36 3.79 6.53
N LEU A 363 18.13 2.84 7.41
CA LEU A 363 16.91 2.02 7.43
C LEU A 363 15.63 2.87 7.47
N LEU A 364 15.59 3.87 8.35
CA LEU A 364 14.44 4.77 8.51
C LEU A 364 14.30 5.71 7.31
N THR A 365 15.40 6.35 6.92
CA THR A 365 15.40 7.35 5.86
C THR A 365 15.04 6.76 4.50
N GLU A 366 15.54 5.56 4.17
CA GLU A 366 15.18 4.86 2.95
C GLU A 366 13.73 4.36 2.97
N ALA A 367 13.25 3.86 4.10
CA ALA A 367 11.85 3.43 4.24
C ALA A 367 10.88 4.60 3.99
N ILE A 368 11.15 5.79 4.56
CA ILE A 368 10.32 6.98 4.36
C ILE A 368 10.43 7.48 2.91
N ARG A 369 11.64 7.45 2.32
CA ARG A 369 11.85 7.86 0.94
C ARG A 369 11.10 6.98 -0.05
N GLN A 370 11.08 5.67 0.18
CA GLN A 370 10.35 4.72 -0.67
C GLN A 370 8.84 4.77 -0.47
N LYS A 371 8.39 5.05 0.77
CA LYS A 371 6.97 5.05 1.15
C LYS A 371 6.62 6.30 1.95
N PRO A 372 6.44 7.43 1.27
CA PRO A 372 6.22 8.73 1.92
C PRO A 372 4.85 8.86 2.59
N TYR A 373 3.88 8.00 2.24
CA TYR A 373 2.58 7.86 2.87
C TYR A 373 2.51 6.49 3.55
N SER A 374 2.93 6.42 4.79
CA SER A 374 3.07 5.15 5.53
C SER A 374 3.08 5.38 7.04
N ILE A 375 3.09 4.27 7.77
CA ILE A 375 3.27 4.25 9.22
C ILE A 375 4.71 3.86 9.54
N VAL A 376 5.35 4.60 10.42
CA VAL A 376 6.61 4.22 11.06
C VAL A 376 6.32 3.87 12.50
N LEU A 377 6.47 2.60 12.85
CA LEU A 377 6.31 2.08 14.19
C LEU A 377 7.67 1.93 14.85
N LEU A 378 7.87 2.67 15.93
CA LEU A 378 9.04 2.58 16.81
C LEU A 378 8.65 1.76 18.04
N ASP A 379 9.07 0.51 18.07
CA ASP A 379 8.68 -0.42 19.15
C ASP A 379 9.67 -0.37 20.30
N GLU A 380 9.17 -0.38 21.55
CA GLU A 380 9.94 -0.34 22.78
C GLU A 380 10.88 0.87 22.90
N VAL A 381 10.34 2.08 22.67
CA VAL A 381 11.14 3.32 22.61
C VAL A 381 11.88 3.68 23.90
N GLU A 382 11.45 3.19 25.06
CA GLU A 382 12.12 3.37 26.35
C GLU A 382 13.49 2.68 26.40
N LYS A 383 13.76 1.73 25.51
CA LYS A 383 15.04 1.02 25.44
C LYS A 383 16.09 1.74 24.60
N ALA A 384 15.68 2.73 23.82
CA ALA A 384 16.58 3.47 22.94
C ALA A 384 17.49 4.42 23.69
N HIS A 385 18.68 4.67 23.14
CA HIS A 385 19.55 5.72 23.65
C HIS A 385 18.88 7.10 23.47
N PRO A 386 18.98 8.03 24.44
CA PRO A 386 18.35 9.35 24.35
C PRO A 386 18.73 10.15 23.09
N ASP A 387 19.96 10.01 22.61
CA ASP A 387 20.41 10.69 21.39
C ASP A 387 19.73 10.15 20.11
N VAL A 388 19.34 8.88 20.11
CA VAL A 388 18.54 8.27 19.03
C VAL A 388 17.13 8.88 19.03
N LEU A 389 16.53 9.06 20.22
CA LEU A 389 15.21 9.68 20.35
C LEU A 389 15.21 11.16 19.95
N ASN A 390 16.32 11.89 20.15
CA ASN A 390 16.44 13.28 19.74
C ASN A 390 16.33 13.48 18.21
N LEU A 391 16.64 12.47 17.43
CA LEU A 391 16.48 12.47 15.97
C LEU A 391 15.03 12.77 15.57
N PHE A 392 14.07 12.23 16.31
CA PHE A 392 12.64 12.37 16.02
C PHE A 392 12.06 13.72 16.39
N TYR A 393 12.77 14.52 17.20
CA TYR A 393 12.31 15.86 17.57
C TYR A 393 12.05 16.72 16.32
N GLN A 394 12.98 16.74 15.38
CA GLN A 394 12.85 17.49 14.16
C GLN A 394 11.73 16.93 13.25
N ALA A 395 11.62 15.60 13.19
CA ALA A 395 10.56 14.94 12.43
C ALA A 395 9.17 15.31 12.95
N PHE A 396 8.98 15.34 14.27
CA PHE A 396 7.68 15.64 14.88
C PHE A 396 7.34 17.14 14.90
N ASP A 397 8.35 18.01 14.95
CA ASP A 397 8.14 19.46 14.99
C ASP A 397 7.96 20.09 13.60
N LYS A 398 8.77 19.65 12.63
CA LYS A 398 8.85 20.25 11.29
C LYS A 398 8.45 19.29 10.17
N GLY A 399 8.14 18.03 10.47
CA GLY A 399 7.84 17.03 9.45
C GLY A 399 9.01 16.73 8.52
N GLU A 400 10.24 16.91 8.97
CA GLU A 400 11.46 16.71 8.19
C GLU A 400 12.49 15.93 8.99
N LEU A 401 13.25 15.09 8.31
CA LEU A 401 14.34 14.32 8.88
C LEU A 401 15.58 14.46 8.01
N ALA A 402 16.73 14.83 8.61
CA ALA A 402 17.99 14.89 7.89
C ALA A 402 18.63 13.49 7.84
N ASP A 403 19.05 13.05 6.64
CA ASP A 403 19.85 11.85 6.49
C ASP A 403 21.34 12.08 6.87
N GLY A 404 22.17 11.04 6.84
CA GLY A 404 23.58 11.12 7.17
C GLY A 404 24.39 12.04 6.25
N GLU A 405 23.88 12.39 5.09
CA GLU A 405 24.47 13.34 4.15
C GLU A 405 23.91 14.77 4.29
N GLY A 406 23.01 14.98 5.25
CA GLY A 406 22.35 16.27 5.49
C GLY A 406 21.21 16.60 4.51
N ARG A 407 20.72 15.63 3.73
CA ARG A 407 19.55 15.82 2.88
C ARG A 407 18.29 15.72 3.71
N LEU A 408 17.36 16.63 3.52
CA LEU A 408 16.09 16.63 4.20
C LEU A 408 15.12 15.64 3.51
N ILE A 409 14.47 14.83 4.31
CA ILE A 409 13.44 13.87 3.91
C ILE A 409 12.12 14.35 4.48
N ASP A 410 11.12 14.45 3.61
CA ASP A 410 9.77 14.88 3.99
C ASP A 410 9.04 13.76 4.74
N CYS A 411 8.61 14.05 5.96
CA CYS A 411 7.85 13.16 6.83
C CYS A 411 6.39 13.62 7.04
N LYS A 412 5.91 14.62 6.29
CA LYS A 412 4.58 15.21 6.52
C LYS A 412 3.43 14.23 6.32
N ASN A 413 3.63 13.20 5.48
CA ASN A 413 2.63 12.16 5.24
C ASN A 413 2.92 10.85 6.01
N ILE A 414 3.80 10.89 6.99
CA ILE A 414 4.12 9.76 7.87
C ILE A 414 3.29 9.85 9.15
N LEU A 415 2.68 8.73 9.53
CA LEU A 415 2.13 8.53 10.86
C LEU A 415 3.18 7.83 11.72
N PHE A 416 3.75 8.54 12.68
CA PHE A 416 4.65 7.95 13.67
C PHE A 416 3.84 7.34 14.80
N MET A 417 4.07 6.07 15.05
CA MET A 417 3.52 5.36 16.21
C MET A 417 4.67 4.80 17.03
N LEU A 418 4.66 5.11 18.31
CA LEU A 418 5.69 4.70 19.25
C LEU A 418 5.05 3.81 20.31
N THR A 419 5.67 2.72 20.69
CA THR A 419 5.17 1.89 21.80
C THR A 419 6.12 1.97 22.99
N SER A 420 5.55 1.96 24.17
CA SER A 420 6.30 1.92 25.43
C SER A 420 5.57 1.12 26.49
N ASN A 421 6.33 0.38 27.30
CA ASN A 421 5.85 -0.26 28.51
C ASN A 421 6.18 0.56 29.78
N CYS A 422 6.72 1.77 29.60
CA CYS A 422 7.15 2.63 30.69
C CYS A 422 6.03 2.91 31.69
N GLY A 423 6.32 2.71 32.96
CA GLY A 423 5.38 2.93 34.04
C GLY A 423 4.39 1.79 34.30
N PHE A 424 4.51 0.68 33.57
CA PHE A 424 3.67 -0.53 33.73
C PHE A 424 4.52 -1.75 34.08
N ASP A 425 5.47 -1.62 35.02
CA ASP A 425 6.28 -2.75 35.49
C ASP A 425 5.44 -3.68 36.37
N ALA A 426 5.49 -4.97 36.07
CA ALA A 426 4.65 -6.03 36.63
C ALA A 426 4.77 -6.23 38.16
N ALA A 427 5.70 -5.57 38.82
CA ALA A 427 6.02 -5.86 40.22
C ALA A 427 5.16 -5.11 41.27
N ASN A 428 4.53 -3.96 40.95
CA ASN A 428 3.94 -3.11 41.97
C ASN A 428 2.49 -2.63 41.76
N ASP A 429 1.89 -2.72 40.59
CA ASP A 429 0.54 -2.18 40.35
C ASP A 429 -0.26 -3.05 39.36
N GLN A 430 -0.71 -4.21 39.80
CA GLN A 430 -1.67 -5.01 39.07
C GLN A 430 -3.00 -4.23 39.02
N PHE A 431 -3.39 -3.80 37.79
CA PHE A 431 -4.72 -3.29 37.45
C PHE A 431 -5.08 -1.81 37.74
N ALA A 432 -4.18 -0.97 38.18
CA ALA A 432 -4.50 0.45 38.37
C ALA A 432 -4.42 1.24 37.06
N VAL A 433 -5.53 1.89 36.67
CA VAL A 433 -5.50 2.95 35.66
C VAL A 433 -4.72 4.12 36.22
N LYS A 434 -3.58 4.45 35.60
CA LYS A 434 -2.79 5.61 35.99
C LYS A 434 -3.49 6.89 35.58
N SER A 435 -3.46 7.91 36.44
CA SER A 435 -3.86 9.23 36.03
C SER A 435 -2.92 9.78 34.95
N ASP A 436 -3.40 10.66 34.09
CA ASP A 436 -2.59 11.28 33.02
C ASP A 436 -1.34 11.96 33.58
N GLU A 437 -1.42 12.49 34.82
CA GLU A 437 -0.31 13.15 35.48
C GLU A 437 0.76 12.17 35.96
N GLU A 438 0.36 11.03 36.52
CA GLU A 438 1.28 9.96 36.94
C GLU A 438 1.98 9.33 35.75
N LEU A 439 1.22 9.06 34.70
CA LEU A 439 1.76 8.54 33.43
C LEU A 439 2.78 9.52 32.85
N ARG A 440 2.44 10.80 32.79
CA ARG A 440 3.35 11.82 32.29
C ARG A 440 4.63 11.94 33.13
N ARG A 441 4.55 11.85 34.44
CA ARG A 441 5.74 11.82 35.30
C ARG A 441 6.63 10.62 35.01
N SER A 442 6.07 9.45 34.85
CA SER A 442 6.82 8.23 34.48
C SER A 442 7.52 8.39 33.12
N LEU A 443 6.84 8.96 32.13
CA LEU A 443 7.40 9.18 30.80
C LEU A 443 8.52 10.23 30.79
N LEU A 444 8.46 11.23 31.64
CA LEU A 444 9.51 12.26 31.76
C LEU A 444 10.85 11.71 32.30
N THR A 445 10.87 10.50 32.85
CA THR A 445 12.13 9.83 33.22
C THR A 445 12.92 9.36 31.98
N PHE A 446 12.26 9.12 30.86
CA PHE A 446 12.86 8.60 29.62
C PHE A 446 12.87 9.62 28.48
N PHE A 447 11.81 10.43 28.38
CA PHE A 447 11.67 11.39 27.29
C PHE A 447 11.97 12.81 27.77
N LYS A 448 12.69 13.57 26.94
CA LYS A 448 12.81 15.00 27.16
C LYS A 448 11.44 15.68 27.06
N PRO A 449 11.14 16.67 27.92
CA PRO A 449 9.85 17.37 27.94
C PRO A 449 9.45 17.92 26.54
N ALA A 450 10.42 18.42 25.80
CA ALA A 450 10.23 18.99 24.49
C ALA A 450 9.78 17.95 23.44
N LEU A 451 10.28 16.72 23.53
CA LEU A 451 9.85 15.61 22.64
C LEU A 451 8.46 15.12 23.04
N LEU A 452 8.24 14.92 24.35
CA LEU A 452 6.95 14.44 24.86
C LEU A 452 5.80 15.41 24.54
N ALA A 453 6.06 16.71 24.54
CA ALA A 453 5.07 17.73 24.18
C ALA A 453 4.61 17.68 22.70
N ARG A 454 5.35 16.98 21.83
CA ARG A 454 5.03 16.82 20.41
C ARG A 454 4.36 15.49 20.07
N MET A 455 4.21 14.64 21.07
CA MET A 455 3.54 13.36 20.94
C MET A 455 2.19 13.38 21.65
N GLN A 456 1.24 12.64 21.12
CA GLN A 456 -0.01 12.37 21.78
C GLN A 456 0.07 11.04 22.51
N ILE A 457 -0.12 11.09 23.82
CA ILE A 457 -0.04 9.92 24.70
C ILE A 457 -1.38 9.21 24.64
N VAL A 458 -1.36 7.93 24.28
CA VAL A 458 -2.53 7.04 24.24
C VAL A 458 -2.29 5.91 25.23
N GLN A 459 -3.10 5.85 26.28
CA GLN A 459 -2.98 4.83 27.33
C GLN A 459 -3.73 3.56 26.96
N TYR A 460 -3.03 2.42 27.04
CA TYR A 460 -3.59 1.08 26.95
C TYR A 460 -3.70 0.47 28.36
N HIS A 461 -4.78 -0.26 28.57
CA HIS A 461 -5.09 -0.84 29.88
C HIS A 461 -4.74 -2.33 29.93
N TYR A 462 -4.58 -2.86 31.14
CA TYR A 462 -4.49 -4.29 31.37
C TYR A 462 -5.74 -4.99 30.83
N LEU A 463 -5.56 -6.21 30.32
CA LEU A 463 -6.66 -7.02 29.85
C LEU A 463 -7.35 -7.67 31.06
N THR A 464 -8.65 -7.44 31.21
CA THR A 464 -9.47 -8.11 32.22
C THR A 464 -9.74 -9.54 31.80
N THR A 465 -10.09 -10.42 32.75
CA THR A 465 -10.42 -11.83 32.48
C THR A 465 -11.50 -11.97 31.40
N ASP A 466 -12.54 -11.13 31.44
CA ASP A 466 -13.60 -11.12 30.41
C ASP A 466 -13.10 -10.73 29.01
N VAL A 467 -12.16 -9.80 28.93
CA VAL A 467 -11.51 -9.42 27.67
C VAL A 467 -10.61 -10.54 27.16
N MET A 468 -9.85 -11.20 28.05
CA MET A 468 -9.03 -12.37 27.68
C MET A 468 -9.87 -13.49 27.11
N GLN A 469 -11.02 -13.81 27.71
CA GLN A 469 -11.96 -14.81 27.16
C GLN A 469 -12.41 -14.46 25.75
N ARG A 470 -12.74 -13.21 25.49
CA ARG A 470 -13.11 -12.76 24.13
C ARG A 470 -11.95 -12.89 23.14
N ILE A 471 -10.72 -12.63 23.58
CA ILE A 471 -9.52 -12.79 22.73
C ILE A 471 -9.31 -14.27 22.39
N VAL A 472 -9.39 -15.16 23.37
CA VAL A 472 -9.23 -16.60 23.16
C VAL A 472 -10.29 -17.11 22.18
N LYS A 473 -11.57 -16.73 22.39
CA LYS A 473 -12.67 -17.09 21.47
C LYS A 473 -12.41 -16.59 20.05
N ALA A 474 -12.01 -15.34 19.89
CA ALA A 474 -11.74 -14.76 18.57
C ALA A 474 -10.58 -15.47 17.84
N LYS A 475 -9.51 -15.82 18.56
CA LYS A 475 -8.36 -16.54 17.99
C LYS A 475 -8.72 -17.99 17.61
N LEU A 476 -9.48 -18.68 18.44
CA LEU A 476 -9.97 -20.03 18.13
C LEU A 476 -10.92 -20.02 16.93
N ALA A 477 -11.85 -19.07 16.84
CA ALA A 477 -12.75 -18.93 15.70
C ALA A 477 -11.98 -18.63 14.40
N LYS A 478 -10.92 -17.82 14.47
CA LYS A 478 -10.05 -17.53 13.32
C LYS A 478 -9.28 -18.78 12.88
N LEU A 479 -8.80 -19.58 13.82
CA LEU A 479 -8.13 -20.86 13.55
C LEU A 479 -9.10 -21.86 12.92
N GLU A 480 -10.29 -22.00 13.46
CA GLU A 480 -11.37 -22.84 12.92
C GLU A 480 -11.68 -22.49 11.46
N LYS A 481 -11.88 -21.20 11.19
CA LYS A 481 -12.14 -20.72 9.83
C LYS A 481 -10.97 -21.01 8.88
N LEU A 482 -9.74 -20.77 9.30
CA LEU A 482 -8.54 -21.04 8.50
C LEU A 482 -8.43 -22.52 8.11
N ILE A 483 -8.67 -23.42 9.05
CA ILE A 483 -8.61 -24.86 8.82
C ILE A 483 -9.75 -25.29 7.90
N ALA A 484 -10.97 -24.81 8.16
CA ALA A 484 -12.14 -25.13 7.35
C ALA A 484 -11.97 -24.70 5.88
N GLU A 485 -11.46 -23.50 5.63
CA GLU A 485 -11.18 -22.98 4.27
C GLU A 485 -10.08 -23.80 3.57
N ARG A 486 -9.00 -24.14 4.30
CA ARG A 486 -7.83 -24.80 3.72
C ARG A 486 -8.09 -26.25 3.37
N TYR A 487 -8.82 -26.97 4.23
CA TYR A 487 -9.07 -28.41 4.08
C TYR A 487 -10.48 -28.74 3.59
N LYS A 488 -11.33 -27.73 3.42
CA LYS A 488 -12.75 -27.88 3.02
C LYS A 488 -13.52 -28.85 3.92
N ALA A 489 -13.22 -28.82 5.21
CA ALA A 489 -13.79 -29.69 6.24
C ALA A 489 -14.55 -28.86 7.28
N THR A 490 -15.53 -29.45 7.92
CA THR A 490 -16.18 -28.84 9.08
C THR A 490 -15.27 -28.99 10.30
N VAL A 491 -14.95 -27.88 10.97
CA VAL A 491 -14.08 -27.87 12.14
C VAL A 491 -14.93 -27.61 13.39
N THR A 492 -14.70 -28.36 14.45
CA THR A 492 -15.34 -28.16 15.75
C THR A 492 -14.29 -28.12 16.83
N ILE A 493 -14.19 -27.00 17.55
CA ILE A 493 -13.31 -26.86 18.71
C ILE A 493 -14.14 -26.97 19.98
N ALA A 494 -13.81 -27.94 20.83
CA ALA A 494 -14.56 -28.21 22.05
C ALA A 494 -14.41 -27.08 23.09
N GLU A 495 -15.44 -26.87 23.88
CA GLU A 495 -15.51 -25.79 24.88
C GLU A 495 -14.49 -25.96 26.04
N ASN A 496 -14.04 -27.20 26.29
CA ASN A 496 -13.00 -27.48 27.29
C ASN A 496 -11.63 -26.89 26.90
N ILE A 497 -11.34 -26.75 25.60
CA ILE A 497 -10.13 -26.07 25.11
C ILE A 497 -10.14 -24.60 25.51
N LEU A 498 -11.26 -23.92 25.33
CA LEU A 498 -11.43 -22.52 25.72
C LEU A 498 -11.15 -22.37 27.22
N LYS A 499 -11.78 -23.16 28.05
CA LYS A 499 -11.60 -23.15 29.53
C LYS A 499 -10.15 -23.42 29.93
N HIS A 500 -9.50 -24.38 29.28
CA HIS A 500 -8.11 -24.71 29.55
C HIS A 500 -7.16 -23.57 29.26
N ILE A 501 -7.31 -22.90 28.08
CA ILE A 501 -6.49 -21.77 27.70
C ILE A 501 -6.76 -20.58 28.64
N GLU A 502 -8.01 -20.34 29.02
CA GLU A 502 -8.38 -19.29 29.99
C GLU A 502 -7.66 -19.48 31.33
N GLN A 503 -7.69 -20.69 31.88
CA GLN A 503 -7.01 -21.01 33.16
C GLN A 503 -5.49 -20.80 33.08
N GLN A 504 -4.86 -21.12 31.97
CA GLN A 504 -3.43 -20.85 31.77
C GLN A 504 -3.13 -19.36 31.67
N CYS A 505 -4.04 -18.58 31.08
CA CYS A 505 -3.88 -17.13 30.92
C CYS A 505 -4.13 -16.32 32.19
N GLU A 506 -4.91 -16.84 33.15
CA GLU A 506 -5.17 -16.16 34.45
C GLU A 506 -3.90 -16.03 35.33
N ALA A 507 -2.94 -16.91 35.11
CA ALA A 507 -1.71 -16.98 35.92
C ALA A 507 -0.58 -16.06 35.42
N ASP A 508 -0.71 -15.40 34.24
CA ASP A 508 0.39 -14.68 33.61
C ASP A 508 -0.01 -13.26 33.17
N THR A 509 0.93 -12.34 33.30
CA THR A 509 0.79 -10.92 32.94
C THR A 509 1.11 -10.61 31.48
N ASN A 510 1.49 -11.60 30.67
CA ASN A 510 1.91 -11.44 29.28
C ASN A 510 0.76 -11.19 28.28
N GLY A 511 -0.47 -11.11 28.74
CA GLY A 511 -1.64 -10.73 27.94
C GLY A 511 -1.89 -11.66 26.75
N ALA A 512 -2.32 -11.11 25.63
CA ALA A 512 -2.70 -11.87 24.44
C ALA A 512 -1.54 -12.63 23.77
N ARG A 513 -0.28 -12.29 24.03
CA ARG A 513 0.90 -13.04 23.52
C ARG A 513 0.98 -14.44 24.10
N LEU A 514 0.51 -14.64 25.34
CA LEU A 514 0.48 -15.95 25.95
C LEU A 514 -0.51 -16.88 25.22
N VAL A 515 -1.65 -16.35 24.77
CA VAL A 515 -2.62 -17.11 23.98
C VAL A 515 -1.97 -17.62 22.69
N ASP A 516 -1.21 -16.77 21.99
CA ASP A 516 -0.49 -17.19 20.77
C ASP A 516 0.55 -18.28 21.08
N ALA A 517 1.33 -18.11 22.14
CA ALA A 517 2.30 -19.11 22.57
C ALA A 517 1.66 -20.47 22.92
N ILE A 518 0.50 -20.47 23.55
CA ILE A 518 -0.25 -21.70 23.85
C ILE A 518 -0.77 -22.35 22.55
N LEU A 519 -1.38 -21.57 21.67
CA LEU A 519 -1.89 -22.07 20.39
C LEU A 519 -0.77 -22.66 19.53
N GLU A 520 0.33 -21.93 19.35
CA GLU A 520 1.47 -22.35 18.53
C GLU A 520 2.28 -23.48 19.14
N GLY A 521 2.46 -23.46 20.46
CA GLY A 521 3.30 -24.43 21.16
C GLY A 521 2.58 -25.71 21.58
N GLN A 522 1.28 -25.65 21.86
CA GLN A 522 0.55 -26.79 22.44
C GLN A 522 -0.57 -27.33 21.53
N LEU A 523 -1.34 -26.45 20.85
CA LEU A 523 -2.49 -26.87 20.04
C LEU A 523 -2.11 -27.20 18.59
N LEU A 524 -1.33 -26.36 17.93
CA LEU A 524 -0.99 -26.54 16.52
C LEU A 524 -0.11 -27.76 16.22
N PRO A 525 0.86 -28.20 17.05
CA PRO A 525 1.69 -29.34 16.73
C PRO A 525 0.90 -30.64 16.61
N PRO A 526 0.05 -31.08 17.60
CA PRO A 526 -0.74 -32.30 17.47
C PRO A 526 -1.76 -32.19 16.32
N LEU A 527 -2.37 -31.04 16.11
CA LEU A 527 -3.28 -30.81 14.99
C LEU A 527 -2.57 -30.98 13.64
N SER A 528 -1.41 -30.38 13.49
CA SER A 528 -0.61 -30.47 12.26
C SER A 528 -0.17 -31.92 11.98
N LEU A 529 0.23 -32.66 13.01
CA LEU A 529 0.61 -34.05 12.86
C LEU A 529 -0.55 -34.90 12.38
N ALA A 530 -1.74 -34.74 12.99
CA ALA A 530 -2.94 -35.49 12.61
C ALA A 530 -3.36 -35.18 11.15
N LEU A 531 -3.34 -33.93 10.76
CA LEU A 531 -3.66 -33.48 9.38
C LEU A 531 -2.68 -34.06 8.35
N LEU A 532 -1.37 -34.00 8.64
CA LEU A 532 -0.34 -34.52 7.74
C LEU A 532 -0.42 -36.07 7.60
N GLN A 533 -0.73 -36.78 8.66
CA GLN A 533 -0.92 -38.22 8.60
C GLN A 533 -2.09 -38.64 7.71
N ARG A 534 -3.20 -37.90 7.75
CA ARG A 534 -4.37 -38.13 6.88
C ARG A 534 -4.06 -37.81 5.42
N ILE A 535 -3.38 -36.70 5.16
CA ILE A 535 -2.92 -36.33 3.81
C ILE A 535 -2.01 -37.41 3.23
N ALA A 536 -1.06 -37.88 4.02
CA ALA A 536 -0.13 -38.96 3.60
C ALA A 536 -0.83 -40.27 3.23
N ARG A 537 -2.00 -40.55 3.83
CA ARG A 537 -2.83 -41.71 3.50
C ARG A 537 -3.79 -41.49 2.34
N GLY A 538 -3.87 -40.26 1.80
CA GLY A 538 -4.80 -39.93 0.73
C GLY A 538 -6.28 -39.94 1.14
N GLU A 539 -6.57 -39.88 2.44
CA GLU A 539 -7.92 -39.91 2.96
C GLU A 539 -8.58 -38.53 2.89
N LYS A 540 -9.85 -38.46 2.49
CA LYS A 540 -10.62 -37.23 2.51
C LYS A 540 -10.94 -36.84 3.95
N MET A 541 -10.86 -35.54 4.24
CA MET A 541 -11.22 -35.00 5.54
C MET A 541 -12.59 -34.32 5.43
N SER A 542 -13.58 -34.76 6.18
CA SER A 542 -14.91 -34.16 6.20
C SER A 542 -15.19 -33.39 7.49
N ASN A 543 -14.78 -33.95 8.62
CA ASN A 543 -14.95 -33.35 9.95
C ASN A 543 -13.64 -33.41 10.73
N ILE A 544 -13.30 -32.34 11.40
CA ILE A 544 -12.13 -32.21 12.28
C ILE A 544 -12.65 -31.75 13.64
N THR A 545 -12.49 -32.59 14.65
CA THR A 545 -12.88 -32.28 16.03
C THR A 545 -11.63 -32.15 16.88
N ILE A 546 -11.51 -31.05 17.60
CA ILE A 546 -10.38 -30.79 18.49
C ILE A 546 -10.91 -30.76 19.91
N ASN A 547 -10.33 -31.55 20.78
CA ASN A 547 -10.74 -31.72 22.18
C ASN A 547 -9.52 -31.63 23.11
N PHE A 548 -9.75 -31.43 24.41
CA PHE A 548 -8.71 -31.45 25.44
C PHE A 548 -9.10 -32.43 26.52
N GLU A 549 -8.41 -33.56 26.61
CA GLU A 549 -8.68 -34.66 27.57
C GLU A 549 -7.36 -35.17 28.16
N GLU A 550 -7.37 -35.56 29.44
CA GLU A 550 -6.23 -36.12 30.16
C GLU A 550 -4.93 -35.30 30.12
N GLY A 551 -5.05 -33.96 29.91
CA GLY A 551 -3.89 -33.06 29.85
C GLY A 551 -3.27 -32.88 28.46
N GLU A 552 -3.86 -33.49 27.43
CA GLU A 552 -3.37 -33.40 26.04
C GLU A 552 -4.47 -32.96 25.08
N TYR A 553 -4.05 -32.28 23.99
CA TYR A 553 -4.94 -31.93 22.88
C TYR A 553 -5.14 -33.16 21.98
N GLN A 554 -6.37 -33.58 21.84
CA GLN A 554 -6.78 -34.70 20.99
C GLN A 554 -7.44 -34.19 19.73
N VAL A 555 -7.06 -34.76 18.60
CA VAL A 555 -7.57 -34.36 17.28
C VAL A 555 -8.15 -35.57 16.58
N ASP A 556 -9.48 -35.57 16.40
CA ASP A 556 -10.20 -36.58 15.65
C ASP A 556 -10.57 -36.05 14.27
N ILE A 557 -10.18 -36.79 13.22
CA ILE A 557 -10.44 -36.44 11.83
C ILE A 557 -11.26 -37.55 11.18
N ALA A 558 -12.47 -37.22 10.76
CA ALA A 558 -13.38 -38.13 10.07
C ALA A 558 -13.44 -37.86 8.57
#